data_2c84681d428192b595eaf41a19f4b2c4
#
_entry.id   2c84681d428192b595eaf41a19f4b2c4
#
_cell.length_a   1.000
_cell.length_b   1.000
_cell.length_c   1.000
_cell.angle_alpha   90.00
_cell.angle_beta   90.00
_cell.angle_gamma   90.00
#
_symmetry.space_group_name_H-M   'P 1'
#
loop_
_entity.id
_entity.type
_entity.pdbx_description
1 polymer ?
#
loop_
_entity_poly.entity_id
_entity_poly.type
_entity_poly.pdbx_seq_one_letter_code
_entity_poly.pdbx_strand_id
1 'polypeptide(L)'
;MKFAMYYGFGELLREKSISETIAYLKRFGFSGVEFIFSGKDPSKDLVGNVRTAQRLREAFNKEGIDVSCYSAYCDVYDKDEIPAALTRIEIAAALGSPFFHHTLIPQLSLPIDPNDFEQRLPYTLSVAEKIANHAEKHGITVLYEEQGRYINGIEHFGIFFNEMKRRCGNIGVCADFGNIIYAGEKPEDFIAAYIDDIKHVHVKDYHFKTFEECPERPDADWGKAKYGWAKNSVVGEGIIDMEKCLKLLKAANYDGIYSLEICHKEPLDYGINTATKLLTEIYEKI
;
A
#
# COMPACT_ATOMS: atom_id res chain seq x y z
N MET A 1 -7.13 -17.93 1.80
CA MET A 1 -6.65 -16.54 1.79
C MET A 1 -5.14 -16.52 1.73
N LYS A 2 -4.51 -15.60 0.99
CA LYS A 2 -3.04 -15.49 0.88
C LYS A 2 -2.60 -14.18 1.53
N PHE A 3 -1.53 -14.21 2.32
CA PHE A 3 -1.01 -13.02 2.99
C PHE A 3 0.40 -12.69 2.52
N ALA A 4 0.70 -11.40 2.37
CA ALA A 4 2.05 -10.87 2.26
C ALA A 4 2.40 -10.02 3.48
N MET A 5 3.68 -10.05 3.86
CA MET A 5 4.20 -9.15 4.87
C MET A 5 4.71 -7.88 4.19
N TYR A 6 4.19 -6.72 4.61
CA TYR A 6 4.56 -5.41 4.07
C TYR A 6 5.47 -4.65 5.05
N TYR A 7 4.91 -3.93 6.01
CA TYR A 7 5.71 -3.29 7.05
C TYR A 7 6.36 -4.31 7.99
N GLY A 8 7.55 -3.99 8.50
CA GLY A 8 8.35 -4.90 9.30
C GLY A 8 9.21 -5.88 8.48
N PHE A 9 8.83 -6.20 7.24
CA PHE A 9 9.60 -7.10 6.38
C PHE A 9 11.01 -6.55 6.09
N GLY A 10 11.14 -5.27 5.79
CA GLY A 10 12.43 -4.64 5.55
C GLY A 10 13.37 -4.67 6.76
N GLU A 11 12.85 -4.58 7.98
CA GLU A 11 13.62 -4.70 9.22
C GLU A 11 14.11 -6.14 9.41
N LEU A 12 13.22 -7.12 9.22
CA LEU A 12 13.61 -8.54 9.27
C LEU A 12 14.76 -8.84 8.31
N LEU A 13 14.69 -8.32 7.08
CA LEU A 13 15.72 -8.57 6.06
C LEU A 13 17.04 -7.84 6.36
N ARG A 14 17.03 -6.77 7.17
CA ARG A 14 18.26 -6.10 7.65
C ARG A 14 18.89 -6.83 8.82
N GLU A 15 18.06 -7.38 9.71
CA GLU A 15 18.51 -7.97 10.97
C GLU A 15 18.84 -9.45 10.86
N LYS A 16 18.26 -10.14 9.88
CA LYS A 16 18.36 -11.60 9.71
C LYS A 16 18.94 -11.95 8.35
N SER A 17 19.46 -13.15 8.24
CA SER A 17 19.77 -13.75 6.94
C SER A 17 18.50 -13.99 6.12
N ILE A 18 18.64 -14.11 4.81
CA ILE A 18 17.51 -14.42 3.92
C ILE A 18 16.79 -15.70 4.34
N SER A 19 17.54 -16.74 4.73
CA SER A 19 16.96 -18.02 5.18
C SER A 19 16.19 -17.89 6.49
N GLU A 20 16.67 -17.13 7.45
CA GLU A 20 15.94 -16.85 8.69
C GLU A 20 14.70 -16.01 8.46
N THR A 21 14.76 -15.02 7.55
CA THR A 21 13.62 -14.23 7.14
C THR A 21 12.54 -15.11 6.50
N ILE A 22 12.92 -15.99 5.58
CA ILE A 22 11.99 -16.95 4.95
C ILE A 22 11.37 -17.88 5.99
N ALA A 23 12.18 -18.42 6.91
CA ALA A 23 11.67 -19.26 7.99
C ALA A 23 10.64 -18.53 8.86
N TYR A 24 10.90 -17.25 9.17
CA TYR A 24 9.96 -16.40 9.88
C TYR A 24 8.65 -16.22 9.12
N LEU A 25 8.70 -15.89 7.83
CA LEU A 25 7.51 -15.71 6.98
C LEU A 25 6.67 -17.01 6.95
N LYS A 26 7.30 -18.15 6.74
CA LYS A 26 6.61 -19.45 6.73
C LYS A 26 5.98 -19.81 8.07
N ARG A 27 6.63 -19.49 9.19
CA ARG A 27 6.09 -19.71 10.54
C ARG A 27 4.74 -19.01 10.74
N PHE A 28 4.55 -17.84 10.13
CA PHE A 28 3.32 -17.07 10.20
C PHE A 28 2.37 -17.29 9.02
N GLY A 29 2.68 -18.23 8.13
CA GLY A 29 1.82 -18.58 6.99
C GLY A 29 1.81 -17.53 5.86
N PHE A 30 2.80 -16.65 5.80
CA PHE A 30 2.94 -15.74 4.66
C PHE A 30 3.34 -16.50 3.41
N SER A 31 2.64 -16.21 2.31
CA SER A 31 2.95 -16.69 0.97
C SER A 31 3.61 -15.63 0.09
N GLY A 32 3.74 -14.40 0.60
CA GLY A 32 4.35 -13.31 -0.13
C GLY A 32 4.98 -12.26 0.76
N VAL A 33 5.72 -11.38 0.12
CA VAL A 33 6.31 -10.18 0.70
C VAL A 33 6.05 -8.98 -0.17
N GLU A 34 5.95 -7.82 0.45
CA GLU A 34 5.91 -6.55 -0.23
C GLU A 34 7.10 -5.70 0.19
N PHE A 35 7.86 -5.24 -0.79
CA PHE A 35 8.96 -4.33 -0.54
C PHE A 35 8.46 -2.91 -0.45
N ILE A 36 9.01 -2.14 0.49
CA ILE A 36 8.82 -0.70 0.55
C ILE A 36 10.16 0.00 0.57
N PHE A 37 10.23 1.05 -0.17
CA PHE A 37 11.38 1.93 -0.14
C PHE A 37 10.97 3.40 -0.01
N SER A 38 11.73 4.13 0.81
CA SER A 38 11.61 5.58 0.97
C SER A 38 12.97 6.24 0.79
N GLY A 39 13.01 7.32 0.02
CA GLY A 39 14.22 8.11 -0.19
C GLY A 39 14.57 8.30 -1.67
N LYS A 40 15.46 9.26 -1.94
CA LYS A 40 15.82 9.70 -3.30
C LYS A 40 16.90 8.85 -3.95
N ASP A 41 17.63 8.06 -3.18
CA ASP A 41 18.77 7.28 -3.66
C ASP A 41 18.46 5.77 -3.60
N PRO A 42 18.05 5.15 -4.72
CA PRO A 42 17.76 3.71 -4.74
C PRO A 42 18.93 2.83 -4.32
N SER A 43 20.17 3.30 -4.45
CA SER A 43 21.34 2.52 -4.06
C SER A 43 21.46 2.27 -2.55
N LYS A 44 20.72 3.04 -1.75
CA LYS A 44 20.64 2.90 -0.30
C LYS A 44 19.53 1.95 0.15
N ASP A 45 18.73 1.46 -0.81
CA ASP A 45 17.73 0.45 -0.55
C ASP A 45 18.38 -0.89 -0.20
N LEU A 46 17.64 -1.71 0.56
CA LEU A 46 17.99 -3.11 0.83
C LEU A 46 18.24 -3.92 -0.43
N VAL A 47 17.49 -3.63 -1.46
CA VAL A 47 17.63 -4.27 -2.75
C VAL A 47 18.71 -3.59 -3.59
N GLY A 48 18.86 -2.27 -3.52
CA GLY A 48 19.92 -1.41 -4.02
C GLY A 48 20.23 -1.48 -5.51
N ASN A 49 20.06 -2.65 -6.14
CA ASN A 49 20.34 -2.87 -7.55
C ASN A 49 19.73 -4.18 -8.08
N VAL A 50 19.66 -4.27 -9.40
CA VAL A 50 19.09 -5.40 -10.15
C VAL A 50 19.71 -6.76 -9.77
N ARG A 51 21.02 -6.83 -9.53
CA ARG A 51 21.68 -8.09 -9.16
C ARG A 51 21.23 -8.59 -7.80
N THR A 52 21.11 -7.71 -6.81
CA THR A 52 20.59 -8.06 -5.49
C THR A 52 19.11 -8.48 -5.59
N ALA A 53 18.32 -7.76 -6.39
CA ALA A 53 16.93 -8.10 -6.67
C ALA A 53 16.77 -9.53 -7.23
N GLN A 54 17.56 -9.89 -8.23
CA GLN A 54 17.54 -11.23 -8.82
C GLN A 54 17.88 -12.33 -7.80
N ARG A 55 18.90 -12.12 -6.97
CA ARG A 55 19.27 -13.07 -5.91
C ARG A 55 18.16 -13.26 -4.88
N LEU A 56 17.49 -12.19 -4.47
CA LEU A 56 16.36 -12.25 -3.56
C LEU A 56 15.18 -12.99 -4.19
N ARG A 57 14.85 -12.68 -5.44
CA ARG A 57 13.82 -13.39 -6.21
C ARG A 57 14.08 -14.90 -6.25
N GLU A 58 15.31 -15.30 -6.59
CA GLU A 58 15.69 -16.72 -6.64
C GLU A 58 15.49 -17.40 -5.28
N ALA A 59 15.93 -16.73 -4.19
CA ALA A 59 15.81 -17.27 -2.84
C ALA A 59 14.33 -17.42 -2.40
N PHE A 60 13.50 -16.41 -2.66
CA PHE A 60 12.08 -16.45 -2.30
C PHE A 60 11.31 -17.46 -3.16
N ASN A 61 11.50 -17.45 -4.48
CA ASN A 61 10.81 -18.37 -5.40
C ASN A 61 11.11 -19.83 -5.07
N LYS A 62 12.36 -20.17 -4.73
CA LYS A 62 12.75 -21.51 -4.31
C LYS A 62 11.93 -22.02 -3.12
N GLU A 63 11.51 -21.12 -2.27
CA GLU A 63 10.79 -21.41 -1.04
C GLU A 63 9.28 -21.14 -1.13
N GLY A 64 8.79 -20.79 -2.33
CA GLY A 64 7.36 -20.54 -2.56
C GLY A 64 6.84 -19.23 -1.93
N ILE A 65 7.72 -18.24 -1.79
CA ILE A 65 7.36 -16.90 -1.34
C ILE A 65 7.33 -15.97 -2.55
N ASP A 66 6.20 -15.35 -2.83
CA ASP A 66 6.02 -14.40 -3.93
C ASP A 66 6.45 -12.98 -3.52
N VAL A 67 6.94 -12.21 -4.48
CA VAL A 67 7.01 -10.75 -4.33
C VAL A 67 5.70 -10.17 -4.84
N SER A 68 4.81 -9.80 -3.92
CA SER A 68 3.44 -9.38 -4.25
C SER A 68 3.38 -7.99 -4.87
N CYS A 69 4.20 -7.07 -4.37
CA CYS A 69 4.28 -5.70 -4.83
C CYS A 69 5.63 -5.09 -4.44
N TYR A 70 6.07 -4.08 -5.18
CA TYR A 70 7.14 -3.18 -4.79
C TYR A 70 6.58 -1.77 -4.63
N SER A 71 6.57 -1.28 -3.40
CA SER A 71 6.04 0.03 -3.03
C SER A 71 7.14 1.06 -2.84
N ALA A 72 6.87 2.30 -3.22
CA ALA A 72 7.81 3.40 -3.09
C ALA A 72 7.11 4.70 -2.68
N TYR A 73 7.71 5.43 -1.75
CA TYR A 73 7.34 6.83 -1.60
C TYR A 73 7.88 7.61 -2.79
N CYS A 74 7.00 8.38 -3.42
CA CYS A 74 7.34 9.28 -4.52
C CYS A 74 6.53 10.56 -4.37
N ASP A 75 7.23 11.70 -4.32
CA ASP A 75 6.62 13.01 -4.50
C ASP A 75 6.82 13.43 -5.96
N VAL A 76 5.75 13.45 -6.74
CA VAL A 76 5.81 13.81 -8.16
C VAL A 76 6.24 15.25 -8.40
N TYR A 77 6.23 16.10 -7.38
CA TYR A 77 6.74 17.48 -7.40
C TYR A 77 8.22 17.59 -7.03
N ASP A 78 8.83 16.53 -6.54
CA ASP A 78 10.27 16.46 -6.34
C ASP A 78 10.95 15.88 -7.59
N LYS A 79 11.67 16.74 -8.31
CA LYS A 79 12.36 16.36 -9.56
C LYS A 79 13.38 15.22 -9.40
N ASP A 80 13.88 15.00 -8.17
CA ASP A 80 14.86 13.95 -7.88
C ASP A 80 14.18 12.59 -7.59
N GLU A 81 12.88 12.61 -7.21
CA GLU A 81 12.10 11.39 -6.96
C GLU A 81 11.67 10.68 -8.25
N ILE A 82 11.46 11.40 -9.34
CA ILE A 82 11.01 10.81 -10.60
C ILE A 82 12.06 9.86 -11.18
N PRO A 83 13.34 10.22 -11.36
CA PRO A 83 14.37 9.29 -11.79
C PRO A 83 14.54 8.09 -10.83
N ALA A 84 14.41 8.33 -9.52
CA ALA A 84 14.46 7.27 -8.53
C ALA A 84 13.30 6.28 -8.70
N ALA A 85 12.08 6.74 -8.96
CA ALA A 85 10.93 5.88 -9.24
C ALA A 85 11.17 5.02 -10.51
N LEU A 86 11.72 5.58 -11.58
CA LEU A 86 12.04 4.81 -12.78
C LEU A 86 13.06 3.69 -12.52
N THR A 87 14.13 3.99 -11.77
CA THR A 87 15.12 2.98 -11.36
C THR A 87 14.51 1.88 -10.49
N ARG A 88 13.58 2.23 -9.60
CA ARG A 88 12.87 1.26 -8.73
C ARG A 88 11.97 0.32 -9.52
N ILE A 89 11.38 0.78 -10.62
CA ILE A 89 10.61 -0.08 -11.53
C ILE A 89 11.52 -1.18 -12.13
N GLU A 90 12.75 -0.85 -12.51
CA GLU A 90 13.71 -1.85 -13.00
C GLU A 90 14.09 -2.87 -11.92
N ILE A 91 14.24 -2.40 -10.68
CA ILE A 91 14.47 -3.25 -9.50
C ILE A 91 13.24 -4.14 -9.22
N ALA A 92 12.04 -3.58 -9.27
CA ALA A 92 10.80 -4.31 -9.11
C ALA A 92 10.65 -5.44 -10.15
N ALA A 93 10.95 -5.15 -11.41
CA ALA A 93 10.97 -6.15 -12.47
C ALA A 93 11.99 -7.27 -12.20
N ALA A 94 13.19 -6.92 -11.74
CA ALA A 94 14.23 -7.88 -11.39
C ALA A 94 13.86 -8.76 -10.20
N LEU A 95 13.12 -8.21 -9.22
CA LEU A 95 12.51 -8.95 -8.10
C LEU A 95 11.41 -9.90 -8.56
N GLY A 96 10.85 -9.70 -9.76
CA GLY A 96 9.69 -10.44 -10.26
C GLY A 96 8.38 -9.94 -9.68
N SER A 97 8.34 -8.72 -9.15
CA SER A 97 7.10 -8.08 -8.72
C SER A 97 6.19 -7.82 -9.91
N PRO A 98 4.90 -8.20 -9.87
CA PRO A 98 3.95 -7.86 -10.93
C PRO A 98 3.50 -6.40 -10.85
N PHE A 99 3.66 -5.77 -9.68
CA PHE A 99 3.15 -4.45 -9.38
C PHE A 99 4.22 -3.50 -8.86
N PHE A 100 4.05 -2.24 -9.23
CA PHE A 100 4.77 -1.11 -8.65
C PHE A 100 3.75 -0.12 -8.10
N HIS A 101 3.67 0.01 -6.79
CA HIS A 101 2.86 1.01 -6.12
C HIS A 101 3.72 2.22 -5.78
N HIS A 102 3.20 3.43 -6.01
CA HIS A 102 3.88 4.64 -5.56
C HIS A 102 2.90 5.71 -5.13
N THR A 103 3.33 6.50 -4.13
CA THR A 103 2.59 7.70 -3.74
C THR A 103 2.73 8.77 -4.83
N LEU A 104 1.78 9.70 -4.89
CA LEU A 104 1.85 10.87 -5.77
C LEU A 104 2.33 12.10 -5.00
N ILE A 105 1.73 12.32 -3.84
CA ILE A 105 2.10 13.35 -2.87
C ILE A 105 2.01 12.70 -1.49
N PRO A 106 3.13 12.29 -0.89
CA PRO A 106 3.13 11.42 0.29
C PRO A 106 2.68 12.10 1.58
N GLN A 107 2.46 13.41 1.57
CA GLN A 107 2.16 14.16 2.78
C GLN A 107 0.72 13.95 3.24
N LEU A 108 0.56 13.29 4.38
CA LEU A 108 -0.73 13.06 5.03
C LEU A 108 -1.25 14.32 5.76
N SER A 109 -0.42 15.30 6.05
CA SER A 109 -0.69 16.32 7.08
C SER A 109 -0.81 17.75 6.61
N LEU A 110 -0.65 18.09 5.34
CA LEU A 110 -0.80 19.47 4.89
C LEU A 110 -2.27 19.84 4.67
N PRO A 111 -2.69 21.06 5.06
CA PRO A 111 -3.91 21.62 4.55
C PRO A 111 -3.73 21.80 3.04
N ILE A 112 -4.39 20.98 2.25
CA ILE A 112 -4.51 21.21 0.81
C ILE A 112 -5.62 22.24 0.67
N ASP A 113 -5.30 23.38 0.00
CA ASP A 113 -6.31 24.27 -0.50
C ASP A 113 -7.27 23.46 -1.37
N PRO A 114 -8.60 23.53 -1.18
CA PRO A 114 -9.55 22.83 -2.05
C PRO A 114 -9.32 23.06 -3.54
N ASN A 115 -8.77 24.23 -3.90
CA ASN A 115 -8.42 24.56 -5.28
C ASN A 115 -7.08 23.94 -5.74
N ASP A 116 -6.29 23.38 -4.84
CA ASP A 116 -4.97 22.82 -5.15
C ASP A 116 -5.07 21.53 -5.98
N PHE A 117 -6.13 20.75 -5.79
CA PHE A 117 -6.35 19.51 -6.54
C PHE A 117 -6.42 19.76 -8.05
N GLU A 118 -7.34 20.63 -8.49
CA GLU A 118 -7.53 20.93 -9.91
C GLU A 118 -6.31 21.56 -10.55
N GLN A 119 -5.63 22.48 -9.82
CA GLN A 119 -4.43 23.15 -10.32
C GLN A 119 -3.26 22.18 -10.51
N ARG A 120 -3.12 21.18 -9.63
CA ARG A 120 -2.02 20.22 -9.68
C ARG A 120 -2.30 19.03 -10.60
N LEU A 121 -3.55 18.70 -10.85
CA LEU A 121 -3.95 17.50 -11.57
C LEU A 121 -3.25 17.34 -12.94
N PRO A 122 -3.15 18.37 -13.82
CA PRO A 122 -2.50 18.19 -15.12
C PRO A 122 -1.04 17.78 -15.02
N TYR A 123 -0.29 18.36 -14.09
CA TYR A 123 1.12 17.99 -13.88
C TYR A 123 1.25 16.59 -13.25
N THR A 124 0.45 16.31 -12.22
CA THR A 124 0.42 14.99 -11.57
C THR A 124 0.15 13.88 -12.57
N LEU A 125 -0.85 14.06 -13.45
CA LEU A 125 -1.17 13.12 -14.53
C LEU A 125 0.00 12.93 -15.48
N SER A 126 0.68 14.00 -15.88
CA SER A 126 1.81 13.89 -16.83
C SER A 126 3.00 13.12 -16.26
N VAL A 127 3.27 13.25 -14.95
CA VAL A 127 4.33 12.50 -14.28
C VAL A 127 3.92 11.05 -14.04
N ALA A 128 2.70 10.82 -13.58
CA ALA A 128 2.16 9.49 -13.38
C ALA A 128 2.13 8.68 -14.70
N GLU A 129 1.74 9.30 -15.81
CA GLU A 129 1.79 8.71 -17.15
C GLU A 129 3.22 8.33 -17.57
N LYS A 130 4.20 9.20 -17.29
CA LYS A 130 5.62 8.91 -17.56
C LYS A 130 6.11 7.68 -16.78
N ILE A 131 5.72 7.56 -15.51
CA ILE A 131 6.07 6.43 -14.65
C ILE A 131 5.39 5.16 -15.17
N ALA A 132 4.07 5.21 -15.48
CA ALA A 132 3.32 4.07 -15.99
C ALA A 132 3.87 3.57 -17.35
N ASN A 133 4.18 4.47 -18.27
CA ASN A 133 4.79 4.14 -19.56
C ASN A 133 6.18 3.52 -19.42
N HIS A 134 6.93 3.88 -18.39
CA HIS A 134 8.20 3.22 -18.10
C HIS A 134 7.98 1.81 -17.54
N ALA A 135 7.04 1.65 -16.61
CA ALA A 135 6.68 0.37 -16.03
C ALA A 135 6.16 -0.64 -17.07
N GLU A 136 5.40 -0.18 -18.06
CA GLU A 136 4.90 -1.01 -19.16
C GLU A 136 6.03 -1.70 -19.93
N LYS A 137 7.14 -1.00 -20.17
CA LYS A 137 8.32 -1.56 -20.85
C LYS A 137 8.96 -2.72 -20.08
N HIS A 138 8.70 -2.80 -18.79
CA HIS A 138 9.19 -3.84 -17.88
C HIS A 138 8.11 -4.88 -17.53
N GLY A 139 6.92 -4.80 -18.15
CA GLY A 139 5.80 -5.71 -17.88
C GLY A 139 5.16 -5.52 -16.50
N ILE A 140 5.31 -4.34 -15.91
CA ILE A 140 4.81 -4.02 -14.57
C ILE A 140 3.53 -3.20 -14.67
N THR A 141 2.53 -3.54 -13.85
CA THR A 141 1.34 -2.72 -13.63
C THR A 141 1.62 -1.72 -12.49
N VAL A 142 1.33 -0.45 -12.75
CA VAL A 142 1.41 0.59 -11.71
C VAL A 142 0.12 0.64 -10.91
N LEU A 143 0.25 0.67 -9.59
CA LEU A 143 -0.89 0.75 -8.69
C LEU A 143 -0.98 2.13 -8.05
N TYR A 144 -2.21 2.62 -7.97
CA TYR A 144 -2.56 3.84 -7.24
C TYR A 144 -3.44 3.49 -6.05
N GLU A 145 -3.18 4.16 -4.94
CA GLU A 145 -3.85 3.98 -3.65
C GLU A 145 -4.53 5.29 -3.25
N GLU A 146 -5.66 5.22 -2.57
CA GLU A 146 -6.34 6.35 -1.94
C GLU A 146 -5.56 6.81 -0.70
N GLN A 147 -4.44 7.47 -0.95
CA GLN A 147 -3.51 7.86 0.09
C GLN A 147 -3.28 9.38 0.14
N GLY A 148 -2.90 9.84 1.32
CA GLY A 148 -2.58 11.24 1.55
C GLY A 148 -3.82 12.12 1.61
N ARG A 149 -3.68 13.34 1.13
CA ARG A 149 -4.78 14.33 1.09
C ARG A 149 -5.11 14.80 -0.31
N TYR A 150 -4.24 14.46 -1.27
CA TYR A 150 -4.40 14.95 -2.64
C TYR A 150 -5.39 14.10 -3.44
N ILE A 151 -5.19 12.77 -3.47
CA ILE A 151 -6.08 11.84 -4.18
C ILE A 151 -6.90 10.97 -3.23
N ASN A 152 -6.89 11.24 -1.93
CA ASN A 152 -7.70 10.49 -0.98
C ASN A 152 -9.17 10.93 -1.04
N GLY A 153 -10.07 9.95 -0.90
CA GLY A 153 -11.49 10.12 -1.12
C GLY A 153 -11.95 9.63 -2.50
N ILE A 154 -13.15 9.06 -2.56
CA ILE A 154 -13.72 8.40 -3.75
C ILE A 154 -13.75 9.36 -4.94
N GLU A 155 -14.12 10.62 -4.72
CA GLU A 155 -14.26 11.62 -5.78
C GLU A 155 -12.89 12.02 -6.36
N HIS A 156 -11.94 12.48 -5.55
CA HIS A 156 -10.62 12.92 -6.02
C HIS A 156 -9.84 11.77 -6.64
N PHE A 157 -9.87 10.60 -5.99
CA PHE A 157 -9.27 9.40 -6.56
C PHE A 157 -9.87 9.07 -7.93
N GLY A 158 -11.20 9.12 -8.03
CA GLY A 158 -11.91 8.83 -9.28
C GLY A 158 -11.57 9.77 -10.42
N ILE A 159 -11.48 11.07 -10.14
CA ILE A 159 -11.07 12.05 -11.17
C ILE A 159 -9.67 11.72 -11.69
N PHE A 160 -8.71 11.51 -10.79
CA PHE A 160 -7.33 11.16 -11.15
C PHE A 160 -7.27 9.81 -11.89
N PHE A 161 -7.86 8.75 -11.32
CA PHE A 161 -7.74 7.39 -11.82
C PHE A 161 -8.43 7.20 -13.18
N ASN A 162 -9.61 7.80 -13.39
CA ASN A 162 -10.29 7.75 -14.67
C ASN A 162 -9.52 8.48 -15.80
N GLU A 163 -8.85 9.59 -15.48
CA GLU A 163 -7.95 10.23 -16.43
C GLU A 163 -6.73 9.36 -16.75
N MET A 164 -6.15 8.70 -15.75
CA MET A 164 -5.05 7.77 -15.97
C MET A 164 -5.48 6.54 -16.81
N LYS A 165 -6.68 5.99 -16.61
CA LYS A 165 -7.24 4.89 -17.45
C LYS A 165 -7.36 5.25 -18.91
N ARG A 166 -7.57 6.53 -19.24
CA ARG A 166 -7.59 6.99 -20.65
C ARG A 166 -6.20 7.08 -21.28
N ARG A 167 -5.15 7.13 -20.47
CA ARG A 167 -3.77 7.36 -20.92
C ARG A 167 -2.93 6.08 -20.91
N CYS A 168 -3.17 5.20 -19.94
CA CYS A 168 -2.33 4.02 -19.67
C CYS A 168 -3.19 2.78 -19.47
N GLY A 169 -2.78 1.67 -20.10
CA GLY A 169 -3.44 0.37 -19.96
C GLY A 169 -2.91 -0.50 -18.82
N ASN A 170 -1.72 -0.18 -18.33
CA ASN A 170 -1.01 -0.98 -17.32
C ASN A 170 -1.12 -0.35 -15.92
N ILE A 171 -2.33 0.03 -15.52
CA ILE A 171 -2.60 0.60 -14.20
C ILE A 171 -3.68 -0.19 -13.46
N GLY A 172 -3.72 -0.05 -12.15
CA GLY A 172 -4.73 -0.67 -11.28
C GLY A 172 -4.87 0.05 -9.95
N VAL A 173 -5.78 -0.42 -9.13
CA VAL A 173 -6.04 0.09 -7.77
C VAL A 173 -5.36 -0.82 -6.76
N CYS A 174 -4.62 -0.22 -5.83
CA CYS A 174 -4.27 -0.81 -4.55
C CYS A 174 -5.32 -0.31 -3.55
N ALA A 175 -6.25 -1.15 -3.15
CA ALA A 175 -7.26 -0.76 -2.17
C ALA A 175 -6.69 -0.92 -0.75
N ASP A 176 -6.65 0.17 0.00
CA ASP A 176 -6.24 0.16 1.40
C ASP A 176 -7.45 0.23 2.33
N PHE A 177 -7.51 -0.68 3.30
CA PHE A 177 -8.67 -0.72 4.20
C PHE A 177 -8.73 0.46 5.19
N GLY A 178 -7.67 1.24 5.33
CA GLY A 178 -7.61 2.27 6.35
C GLY A 178 -7.43 3.71 5.84
N ASN A 179 -6.73 3.91 4.75
CA ASN A 179 -6.34 5.27 4.32
C ASN A 179 -7.52 6.20 4.05
N ILE A 180 -8.63 5.67 3.56
CA ILE A 180 -9.82 6.44 3.19
C ILE A 180 -10.48 7.13 4.40
N ILE A 181 -10.24 6.66 5.64
CA ILE A 181 -10.80 7.29 6.84
C ILE A 181 -10.27 8.73 7.04
N TYR A 182 -9.07 9.04 6.51
CA TYR A 182 -8.54 10.40 6.54
C TYR A 182 -9.36 11.37 5.69
N ALA A 183 -10.03 10.87 4.64
CA ALA A 183 -11.03 11.61 3.86
C ALA A 183 -12.42 11.63 4.50
N GLY A 184 -12.63 10.88 5.60
CA GLY A 184 -13.91 10.76 6.29
C GLY A 184 -14.90 9.87 5.57
N GLU A 185 -14.42 8.95 4.78
CA GLU A 185 -15.19 7.98 4.01
C GLU A 185 -14.90 6.54 4.50
N LYS A 186 -15.63 5.56 3.99
CA LYS A 186 -15.52 4.17 4.44
C LYS A 186 -14.78 3.30 3.42
N PRO A 187 -13.93 2.36 3.88
CA PRO A 187 -13.22 1.45 2.97
C PRO A 187 -14.15 0.64 2.08
N GLU A 188 -15.26 0.14 2.63
CA GLU A 188 -16.21 -0.65 1.87
C GLU A 188 -16.84 0.13 0.69
N ASP A 189 -17.04 1.43 0.85
CA ASP A 189 -17.57 2.29 -0.23
C ASP A 189 -16.53 2.50 -1.33
N PHE A 190 -15.26 2.68 -0.97
CA PHE A 190 -14.15 2.76 -1.92
C PHE A 190 -13.95 1.44 -2.67
N ILE A 191 -13.91 0.33 -1.96
CA ILE A 191 -13.78 -1.01 -2.56
C ILE A 191 -14.92 -1.25 -3.56
N ALA A 192 -16.16 -0.94 -3.18
CA ALA A 192 -17.32 -1.10 -4.06
C ALA A 192 -17.21 -0.22 -5.32
N ALA A 193 -16.71 1.01 -5.19
CA ALA A 193 -16.57 1.95 -6.32
C ALA A 193 -15.52 1.51 -7.35
N TYR A 194 -14.46 0.81 -6.91
CA TYR A 194 -13.32 0.45 -7.77
C TYR A 194 -13.08 -1.05 -7.87
N ILE A 195 -14.06 -1.87 -7.54
CA ILE A 195 -13.93 -3.33 -7.39
C ILE A 195 -13.32 -4.02 -8.63
N ASP A 196 -13.67 -3.59 -9.82
CA ASP A 196 -13.17 -4.16 -11.08
C ASP A 196 -11.71 -3.78 -11.40
N ASP A 197 -11.23 -2.71 -10.79
CA ASP A 197 -9.89 -2.17 -11.01
C ASP A 197 -8.89 -2.59 -9.92
N ILE A 198 -9.37 -3.20 -8.81
CA ILE A 198 -8.52 -3.64 -7.70
C ILE A 198 -7.61 -4.78 -8.14
N LYS A 199 -6.30 -4.59 -8.00
CA LYS A 199 -5.26 -5.57 -8.31
C LYS A 199 -4.47 -6.01 -7.08
N HIS A 200 -4.46 -5.17 -6.04
CA HIS A 200 -3.74 -5.41 -4.80
C HIS A 200 -4.52 -4.83 -3.62
N VAL A 201 -4.29 -5.37 -2.42
CA VAL A 201 -4.99 -4.94 -1.22
C VAL A 201 -4.00 -4.76 -0.08
N HIS A 202 -4.04 -3.58 0.55
CA HIS A 202 -3.40 -3.32 1.82
C HIS A 202 -4.40 -3.46 2.97
N VAL A 203 -4.01 -4.18 4.00
CA VAL A 203 -4.85 -4.40 5.18
C VAL A 203 -4.18 -3.75 6.38
N LYS A 204 -4.81 -2.72 6.90
CA LYS A 204 -4.46 -2.03 8.13
C LYS A 204 -5.72 -1.68 8.91
N ASP A 205 -5.57 -1.20 10.13
CA ASP A 205 -6.67 -0.77 10.98
C ASP A 205 -6.28 0.46 11.79
N TYR A 206 -7.28 1.20 12.27
CA TYR A 206 -7.08 2.42 13.02
C TYR A 206 -8.00 2.50 14.23
N HIS A 207 -7.48 2.98 15.35
CA HIS A 207 -8.30 3.63 16.36
C HIS A 207 -8.70 5.01 15.87
N PHE A 208 -9.94 5.41 16.16
CA PHE A 208 -10.47 6.72 15.74
C PHE A 208 -11.17 7.40 16.89
N LYS A 209 -11.02 8.72 17.00
CA LYS A 209 -11.74 9.59 17.93
C LYS A 209 -12.26 10.79 17.17
N THR A 210 -13.54 11.04 17.23
CA THR A 210 -14.14 12.25 16.63
C THR A 210 -13.65 13.52 17.34
N PHE A 211 -13.75 14.67 16.70
CA PHE A 211 -13.43 15.95 17.36
C PHE A 211 -14.41 16.29 18.49
N GLU A 212 -15.63 15.73 18.47
CA GLU A 212 -16.60 15.87 19.57
C GLU A 212 -16.15 15.09 20.82
N GLU A 213 -15.68 13.86 20.64
CA GLU A 213 -15.16 13.01 21.73
C GLU A 213 -13.80 13.47 22.24
N CYS A 214 -12.97 14.03 21.35
CA CYS A 214 -11.61 14.42 21.64
C CYS A 214 -11.24 15.70 20.84
N PRO A 215 -11.55 16.90 21.35
CA PRO A 215 -11.32 18.16 20.61
C PRO A 215 -9.85 18.45 20.32
N GLU A 216 -8.95 17.98 21.19
CA GLU A 216 -7.50 18.16 21.04
C GLU A 216 -6.84 16.83 20.64
N ARG A 217 -5.66 16.94 19.99
CA ARG A 217 -4.85 15.79 19.62
C ARG A 217 -4.45 14.99 20.87
N PRO A 218 -4.80 13.68 20.97
CA PRO A 218 -4.48 12.90 22.17
C PRO A 218 -3.00 12.80 22.49
N ASP A 219 -2.17 12.47 21.50
CA ASP A 219 -0.71 12.42 21.58
C ASP A 219 -0.06 12.47 20.18
N ALA A 220 1.27 12.31 20.11
CA ALA A 220 2.04 12.42 18.86
C ALA A 220 1.71 11.29 17.84
N ASP A 221 1.13 10.18 18.26
CA ASP A 221 0.81 9.05 17.39
C ASP A 221 -0.50 9.22 16.61
N TRP A 222 -1.33 10.18 16.99
CA TRP A 222 -2.60 10.45 16.33
C TRP A 222 -2.44 11.43 15.18
N GLY A 223 -2.82 11.02 13.99
CA GLY A 223 -2.91 11.86 12.80
C GLY A 223 -4.26 12.55 12.71
N LYS A 224 -4.29 13.77 12.15
CA LYS A 224 -5.54 14.50 11.93
C LYS A 224 -6.25 13.99 10.67
N ALA A 225 -7.44 13.45 10.84
CA ALA A 225 -8.37 13.09 9.76
C ALA A 225 -9.43 14.21 9.59
N LYS A 226 -10.33 14.04 8.60
CA LYS A 226 -11.38 15.04 8.29
C LYS A 226 -12.31 15.33 9.48
N TYR A 227 -12.68 14.29 10.23
CA TYR A 227 -13.67 14.40 11.30
C TYR A 227 -13.13 14.01 12.68
N GLY A 228 -11.82 13.80 12.83
CA GLY A 228 -11.25 13.38 14.09
C GLY A 228 -9.77 13.08 14.00
N TRP A 229 -9.34 12.21 14.90
CA TRP A 229 -7.97 11.76 15.03
C TRP A 229 -7.91 10.26 14.77
N ALA A 230 -6.93 9.81 14.00
CA ALA A 230 -6.69 8.41 13.69
C ALA A 230 -5.31 7.99 14.17
N LYS A 231 -5.18 6.77 14.69
CA LYS A 231 -3.93 6.15 15.12
C LYS A 231 -3.92 4.71 14.67
N ASN A 232 -2.80 4.25 14.09
CA ASN A 232 -2.65 2.85 13.70
C ASN A 232 -2.96 1.91 14.87
N SER A 233 -3.68 0.84 14.59
CA SER A 233 -4.00 -0.24 15.54
C SER A 233 -3.65 -1.60 14.95
N VAL A 234 -3.66 -2.62 15.79
CA VAL A 234 -3.64 -4.01 15.34
C VAL A 234 -4.92 -4.27 14.53
N VAL A 235 -4.79 -4.95 13.40
CA VAL A 235 -5.92 -5.32 12.56
C VAL A 235 -6.96 -6.12 13.36
N GLY A 236 -8.17 -5.62 13.41
CA GLY A 236 -9.28 -6.17 14.19
C GLY A 236 -9.48 -5.52 15.56
N GLU A 237 -8.61 -4.63 16.01
CA GLU A 237 -8.76 -3.87 17.26
C GLU A 237 -9.17 -2.41 17.01
N GLY A 238 -9.30 -2.01 15.75
CA GLY A 238 -9.68 -0.67 15.32
C GLY A 238 -11.14 -0.57 14.90
N ILE A 239 -11.40 0.40 14.01
CA ILE A 239 -12.76 0.75 13.60
C ILE A 239 -13.15 0.18 12.24
N ILE A 240 -12.23 -0.44 11.51
CA ILE A 240 -12.47 -0.89 10.14
C ILE A 240 -13.35 -2.16 10.14
N ASP A 241 -14.42 -2.13 9.37
CA ASP A 241 -15.29 -3.30 9.17
C ASP A 241 -14.64 -4.29 8.19
N MET A 242 -13.72 -5.11 8.72
CA MET A 242 -12.98 -6.11 7.95
C MET A 242 -13.92 -7.08 7.23
N GLU A 243 -15.06 -7.42 7.85
CA GLU A 243 -16.01 -8.36 7.27
C GLU A 243 -16.65 -7.80 6.01
N LYS A 244 -17.08 -6.54 6.02
CA LYS A 244 -17.65 -5.90 4.83
C LYS A 244 -16.63 -5.79 3.69
N CYS A 245 -15.41 -5.34 3.99
CA CYS A 245 -14.36 -5.24 3.01
C CYS A 245 -14.07 -6.61 2.35
N LEU A 246 -13.91 -7.66 3.16
CA LEU A 246 -13.66 -9.01 2.68
C LEU A 246 -14.83 -9.60 1.89
N LYS A 247 -16.08 -9.34 2.30
CA LYS A 247 -17.28 -9.78 1.56
C LYS A 247 -17.32 -9.23 0.13
N LEU A 248 -17.03 -7.94 -0.03
CA LEU A 248 -16.99 -7.30 -1.36
C LEU A 248 -15.93 -7.93 -2.25
N LEU A 249 -14.70 -8.06 -1.74
CA LEU A 249 -13.58 -8.65 -2.49
C LEU A 249 -13.85 -10.11 -2.84
N LYS A 250 -14.39 -10.92 -1.90
CA LYS A 250 -14.71 -12.32 -2.14
C LYS A 250 -15.82 -12.48 -3.16
N ALA A 251 -16.88 -11.65 -3.10
CA ALA A 251 -17.97 -11.64 -4.07
C ALA A 251 -17.51 -11.27 -5.48
N ALA A 252 -16.48 -10.45 -5.60
CA ALA A 252 -15.83 -10.09 -6.85
C ALA A 252 -14.78 -11.13 -7.31
N ASN A 253 -14.62 -12.26 -6.60
CA ASN A 253 -13.61 -13.29 -6.86
C ASN A 253 -12.17 -12.76 -6.83
N TYR A 254 -11.86 -11.81 -5.94
CA TYR A 254 -10.49 -11.38 -5.73
C TYR A 254 -9.65 -12.56 -5.20
N ASP A 255 -8.67 -13.00 -5.97
CA ASP A 255 -7.79 -14.12 -5.67
C ASP A 255 -6.34 -13.69 -5.38
N GLY A 256 -6.11 -12.38 -5.30
CA GLY A 256 -4.81 -11.78 -5.02
C GLY A 256 -4.34 -11.96 -3.58
N ILE A 257 -3.23 -11.31 -3.27
CA ILE A 257 -2.60 -11.34 -1.94
C ILE A 257 -3.11 -10.16 -1.12
N TYR A 258 -3.36 -10.41 0.16
CA TYR A 258 -3.68 -9.39 1.16
C TYR A 258 -2.40 -9.00 1.89
N SER A 259 -1.90 -7.81 1.64
CA SER A 259 -0.64 -7.30 2.18
C SER A 259 -0.88 -6.65 3.55
N LEU A 260 -0.29 -7.21 4.60
CA LEU A 260 -0.48 -6.71 5.96
C LEU A 260 0.43 -5.50 6.22
N GLU A 261 -0.17 -4.33 6.36
CA GLU A 261 0.51 -3.10 6.69
C GLU A 261 0.58 -2.89 8.21
N ILE A 262 1.59 -3.47 8.84
CA ILE A 262 1.73 -3.53 10.29
C ILE A 262 2.46 -2.27 10.79
N CYS A 263 1.71 -1.20 11.04
CA CYS A 263 2.23 0.11 11.45
C CYS A 263 1.97 0.47 12.92
N HIS A 264 1.51 -0.49 13.74
CA HIS A 264 1.25 -0.30 15.17
C HIS A 264 2.52 -0.48 16.02
N LYS A 265 2.44 -0.11 17.30
CA LYS A 265 3.56 -0.21 18.27
C LYS A 265 3.61 -1.51 19.05
N GLU A 266 2.55 -2.30 19.01
CA GLU A 266 2.45 -3.60 19.63
C GLU A 266 3.48 -4.57 19.05
N PRO A 267 3.86 -5.64 19.76
CA PRO A 267 4.83 -6.61 19.27
C PRO A 267 4.43 -7.18 17.88
N LEU A 268 5.38 -7.24 16.96
CA LEU A 268 5.16 -7.67 15.58
C LEU A 268 4.45 -9.03 15.48
N ASP A 269 4.93 -10.03 16.24
CA ASP A 269 4.35 -11.38 16.26
C ASP A 269 2.88 -11.36 16.74
N TYR A 270 2.55 -10.50 17.70
CA TYR A 270 1.17 -10.31 18.18
C TYR A 270 0.27 -9.77 17.08
N GLY A 271 0.68 -8.68 16.44
CA GLY A 271 -0.09 -8.07 15.37
C GLY A 271 -0.32 -9.02 14.19
N ILE A 272 0.72 -9.74 13.76
CA ILE A 272 0.62 -10.74 12.68
C ILE A 272 -0.37 -11.85 13.04
N ASN A 273 -0.23 -12.46 14.24
CA ASN A 273 -1.09 -13.56 14.66
C ASN A 273 -2.57 -13.10 14.77
N THR A 274 -2.81 -11.92 15.35
CA THR A 274 -4.16 -11.37 15.49
C THR A 274 -4.79 -11.12 14.13
N ALA A 275 -4.07 -10.44 13.24
CA ALA A 275 -4.54 -10.13 11.89
C ALA A 275 -4.84 -11.40 11.07
N THR A 276 -3.87 -12.29 10.94
CA THR A 276 -4.01 -13.48 10.08
C THR A 276 -5.12 -14.41 10.57
N LYS A 277 -5.24 -14.60 11.90
CA LYS A 277 -6.31 -15.40 12.49
C LYS A 277 -7.68 -14.79 12.22
N LEU A 278 -7.88 -13.52 12.57
CA LEU A 278 -9.16 -12.83 12.39
C LEU A 278 -9.61 -12.84 10.93
N LEU A 279 -8.73 -12.41 10.02
CA LEU A 279 -9.06 -12.32 8.60
C LEU A 279 -9.38 -13.69 8.00
N THR A 280 -8.68 -14.74 8.40
CA THR A 280 -8.95 -16.12 7.96
C THR A 280 -10.32 -16.57 8.48
N GLU A 281 -10.61 -16.38 9.78
CA GLU A 281 -11.89 -16.76 10.38
C GLU A 281 -13.08 -16.04 9.73
N ILE A 282 -12.93 -14.74 9.41
CA ILE A 282 -13.96 -13.99 8.67
C ILE A 282 -14.10 -14.58 7.27
N TYR A 283 -12.99 -14.76 6.54
CA TYR A 283 -13.00 -15.21 5.15
C TYR A 283 -13.61 -16.61 4.96
N GLU A 284 -13.47 -17.49 5.95
CA GLU A 284 -14.07 -18.83 5.96
C GLU A 284 -15.58 -18.81 6.23
N LYS A 285 -16.08 -17.80 6.96
CA LYS A 285 -17.50 -17.66 7.32
C LYS A 285 -18.35 -16.99 6.26
N ILE A 286 -17.76 -16.13 5.45
CA ILE A 286 -18.44 -15.41 4.37
C ILE A 286 -18.34 -16.25 3.07
#